data_1bc02ecbb3ec64d9876dd324931ff9aa
#
_entry.id   1bc02ecbb3ec64d9876dd324931ff9aa
#
_cell.length_a   1.000
_cell.length_b   1.000
_cell.length_c   1.000
_cell.angle_alpha   90.00
_cell.angle_beta   90.00
_cell.angle_gamma   90.00
#
_symmetry.space_group_name_H-M   'P 1'
#
loop_
_entity.id
_entity.type
_entity.pdbx_description
1 polymer ?
#
loop_
_entity_poly.entity_id
_entity_poly.type
_entity_poly.pdbx_seq_one_letter_code
_entity_poly.pdbx_strand_id
1 'polypeptide(L)'
;YGVLNVLRSLKVLPGYPSRPRFRILASGSVWIRSDQGGLLDVLTPAGSFVEDGETVATVTDPERPGESYDILSPTRGLLISTATHPFVNAGTPIGHLLPVTRGVRTLRKRLDPEGCLVTSGSDGEPPWREDEDVEDISVAGEWSGGSPDAEWGRNEGDSADDEAGEADPNWA
;
A
#
# COMPACT_ATOMS: atom_id res chain seq x y z
N TYR A 1 -5.56 16.89 11.58
CA TYR A 1 -5.93 17.92 10.59
C TYR A 1 -7.31 17.66 9.98
N GLY A 2 -7.68 16.40 9.63
CA GLY A 2 -8.96 16.09 9.00
C GLY A 2 -10.18 16.66 9.74
N VAL A 3 -10.25 16.48 11.05
CA VAL A 3 -11.34 17.02 11.88
C VAL A 3 -11.41 18.56 11.79
N LEU A 4 -10.28 19.24 11.86
CA LEU A 4 -10.22 20.71 11.74
C LEU A 4 -10.70 21.17 10.36
N ASN A 5 -10.35 20.45 9.30
CA ASN A 5 -10.81 20.75 7.95
C ASN A 5 -12.33 20.58 7.81
N VAL A 6 -12.91 19.55 8.43
CA VAL A 6 -14.37 19.38 8.47
C VAL A 6 -15.03 20.55 9.18
N LEU A 7 -14.52 20.93 10.36
CA LEU A 7 -15.07 22.06 11.12
C LEU A 7 -14.95 23.40 10.37
N ARG A 8 -13.85 23.63 9.64
CA ARG A 8 -13.67 24.79 8.78
C ARG A 8 -14.61 24.75 7.57
N SER A 9 -14.77 23.59 6.92
CA SER A 9 -15.73 23.41 5.82
C SER A 9 -17.16 23.68 6.25
N LEU A 10 -17.52 23.26 7.46
CA LEU A 10 -18.83 23.53 8.07
C LEU A 10 -18.97 24.95 8.64
N LYS A 11 -17.95 25.81 8.50
CA LYS A 11 -17.89 27.16 9.04
C LYS A 11 -18.10 27.24 10.58
N VAL A 12 -17.81 26.14 11.29
CA VAL A 12 -17.82 26.08 12.76
C VAL A 12 -16.55 26.76 13.32
N LEU A 13 -15.42 26.63 12.61
CA LEU A 13 -14.19 27.32 12.92
C LEU A 13 -13.84 28.32 11.81
N PRO A 14 -13.20 29.45 12.17
CA PRO A 14 -12.71 30.42 11.19
C PRO A 14 -11.56 29.82 10.37
N GLY A 15 -11.35 30.34 9.13
CA GLY A 15 -10.30 29.92 8.20
C GLY A 15 -10.81 28.96 7.13
N TYR A 16 -9.93 28.65 6.20
CA TYR A 16 -10.19 27.73 5.09
C TYR A 16 -9.68 26.33 5.39
N PRO A 17 -10.30 25.27 4.81
CA PRO A 17 -9.75 23.92 4.87
C PRO A 17 -8.37 23.89 4.22
N SER A 18 -7.38 23.39 4.94
CA SER A 18 -6.04 23.20 4.40
C SER A 18 -6.01 22.03 3.40
N ARG A 19 -5.28 22.19 2.31
CA ARG A 19 -5.14 21.19 1.24
C ARG A 19 -3.69 20.69 1.16
N PRO A 20 -3.45 19.44 0.76
CA PRO A 20 -2.09 18.97 0.52
C PRO A 20 -1.47 19.76 -0.65
N ARG A 21 -0.14 19.93 -0.64
CA ARG A 21 0.58 20.62 -1.74
C ARG A 21 0.52 19.87 -3.05
N PHE A 22 0.43 18.56 -2.99
CA PHE A 22 0.30 17.69 -4.14
C PHE A 22 -0.48 16.43 -3.78
N ARG A 23 -1.02 15.79 -4.79
CA ARG A 23 -1.67 14.47 -4.68
C ARG A 23 -1.04 13.53 -5.70
N ILE A 24 -0.87 12.28 -5.32
CA ILE A 24 -0.44 11.23 -6.24
C ILE A 24 -1.69 10.48 -6.70
N LEU A 25 -1.95 10.53 -7.99
CA LEU A 25 -3.06 9.83 -8.63
C LEU A 25 -2.55 8.55 -9.27
N ALA A 26 -3.10 7.42 -8.86
CA ALA A 26 -2.77 6.11 -9.41
C ALA A 26 -4.02 5.32 -9.73
N SER A 27 -3.93 4.47 -10.75
CA SER A 27 -5.03 3.61 -11.20
C SER A 27 -5.01 2.22 -10.59
N GLY A 28 -3.92 1.85 -9.90
CA GLY A 28 -3.77 0.53 -9.30
C GLY A 28 -2.64 0.47 -8.30
N SER A 29 -2.57 -0.63 -7.58
CA SER A 29 -1.54 -0.90 -6.58
C SER A 29 -1.27 -2.39 -6.50
N VAL A 30 -0.13 -2.78 -5.94
CA VAL A 30 0.35 -4.16 -5.85
C VAL A 30 0.67 -4.49 -4.39
N TRP A 31 0.23 -5.66 -3.95
CA TRP A 31 0.63 -6.20 -2.66
C TRP A 31 1.96 -6.94 -2.77
N ILE A 32 2.91 -6.59 -1.93
CA ILE A 32 4.13 -7.35 -1.72
C ILE A 32 3.83 -8.35 -0.62
N ARG A 33 4.02 -9.64 -0.90
CA ARG A 33 3.72 -10.72 0.05
C ARG A 33 5.00 -11.47 0.41
N SER A 34 5.01 -12.02 1.61
CA SER A 34 6.08 -12.94 2.02
C SER A 34 5.84 -14.32 1.44
N ASP A 35 6.84 -14.91 0.82
CA ASP A 35 6.80 -16.30 0.35
C ASP A 35 7.09 -17.31 1.47
N GLN A 36 7.69 -16.84 2.57
CA GLN A 36 8.11 -17.65 3.71
C GLN A 36 7.49 -17.13 5.01
N GLY A 37 7.33 -18.03 5.99
CA GLY A 37 7.00 -17.66 7.36
C GLY A 37 8.26 -17.36 8.17
N GLY A 38 8.15 -16.47 9.16
CA GLY A 38 9.26 -16.17 10.05
C GLY A 38 9.18 -14.79 10.69
N LEU A 39 10.32 -14.31 11.15
CA LEU A 39 10.48 -12.97 11.72
C LEU A 39 10.77 -11.98 10.61
N LEU A 40 9.87 -11.00 10.46
CA LEU A 40 9.97 -9.95 9.45
C LEU A 40 10.81 -8.78 9.97
N ASP A 41 11.79 -8.36 9.17
CA ASP A 41 12.52 -7.12 9.33
C ASP A 41 12.28 -6.24 8.09
N VAL A 42 11.61 -5.10 8.29
CA VAL A 42 11.28 -4.15 7.22
C VAL A 42 12.44 -3.19 7.05
N LEU A 43 13.12 -3.26 5.91
CA LEU A 43 14.29 -2.44 5.59
C LEU A 43 13.91 -1.08 5.02
N THR A 44 12.80 -1.05 4.26
CA THR A 44 12.37 0.15 3.55
C THR A 44 11.07 0.69 4.17
N PRO A 45 11.07 1.91 4.72
CA PRO A 45 9.89 2.47 5.36
C PRO A 45 8.81 2.86 4.34
N ALA A 46 7.55 2.95 4.81
CA ALA A 46 6.47 3.50 4.01
C ALA A 46 6.74 4.95 3.61
N GLY A 47 6.40 5.32 2.38
CA GLY A 47 6.73 6.61 1.79
C GLY A 47 7.99 6.59 0.92
N SER A 48 8.75 5.50 0.91
CA SER A 48 9.96 5.36 0.09
C SER A 48 9.64 4.99 -1.35
N PHE A 49 10.45 5.51 -2.25
CA PHE A 49 10.46 5.08 -3.64
C PHE A 49 11.46 3.93 -3.79
N VAL A 50 11.01 2.82 -4.34
CA VAL A 50 11.82 1.61 -4.55
C VAL A 50 11.95 1.29 -6.03
N GLU A 51 13.08 0.70 -6.42
CA GLU A 51 13.30 0.22 -7.77
C GLU A 51 12.86 -1.25 -7.92
N ASP A 52 12.73 -1.70 -9.14
CA ASP A 52 12.42 -3.10 -9.45
C ASP A 52 13.54 -4.02 -8.95
N GLY A 53 13.16 -5.09 -8.22
CA GLY A 53 14.10 -6.03 -7.60
C GLY A 53 14.83 -5.52 -6.36
N GLU A 54 14.51 -4.34 -5.85
CA GLU A 54 15.08 -3.81 -4.60
C GLU A 54 14.53 -4.56 -3.40
N THR A 55 15.41 -4.92 -2.44
CA THR A 55 15.01 -5.58 -1.19
C THR A 55 14.25 -4.62 -0.29
N VAL A 56 12.99 -4.93 0.00
CA VAL A 56 12.12 -4.10 0.86
C VAL A 56 12.04 -4.61 2.29
N ALA A 57 12.23 -5.90 2.48
CA ALA A 57 12.22 -6.56 3.79
C ALA A 57 13.01 -7.87 3.75
N THR A 58 13.33 -8.41 4.93
CA THR A 58 13.88 -9.76 5.08
C THR A 58 13.02 -10.57 6.05
N VAL A 59 12.94 -11.88 5.83
CA VAL A 59 12.29 -12.82 6.74
C VAL A 59 13.33 -13.83 7.21
N THR A 60 13.48 -13.95 8.52
CA THR A 60 14.40 -14.90 9.16
C THR A 60 13.61 -16.06 9.75
N ASP A 61 14.04 -17.29 9.44
CA ASP A 61 13.46 -18.48 10.04
C ASP A 61 13.98 -18.63 11.50
N PRO A 62 13.11 -18.55 12.51
CA PRO A 62 13.53 -18.66 13.91
C PRO A 62 14.03 -20.08 14.29
N GLU A 63 13.62 -21.11 13.51
CA GLU A 63 14.06 -22.50 13.74
C GLU A 63 15.43 -22.78 13.09
N ARG A 64 15.85 -21.91 12.14
CA ARG A 64 17.12 -22.01 11.43
C ARG A 64 17.91 -20.72 11.50
N PRO A 65 18.55 -20.45 12.65
CA PRO A 65 19.33 -19.25 12.83
C PRO A 65 20.39 -19.07 11.75
N GLY A 66 20.34 -17.92 11.05
CA GLY A 66 21.26 -17.61 9.97
C GLY A 66 20.68 -17.84 8.56
N GLU A 67 19.50 -18.43 8.42
CA GLU A 67 18.76 -18.46 7.16
C GLU A 67 17.82 -17.25 7.12
N SER A 68 18.01 -16.38 6.12
CA SER A 68 17.14 -15.23 5.86
C SER A 68 16.77 -15.19 4.38
N TYR A 69 15.57 -14.71 4.10
CA TYR A 69 15.01 -14.61 2.76
C TYR A 69 14.67 -13.15 2.48
N ASP A 70 15.21 -12.64 1.37
CA ASP A 70 14.93 -11.28 0.94
C ASP A 70 13.58 -11.21 0.23
N ILE A 71 12.77 -10.21 0.58
CA ILE A 71 11.54 -9.89 -0.11
C ILE A 71 11.81 -8.70 -1.02
N LEU A 72 11.71 -8.94 -2.32
CA LEU A 72 12.03 -7.97 -3.35
C LEU A 72 10.78 -7.22 -3.80
N SER A 73 10.98 -5.97 -4.23
CA SER A 73 9.93 -5.20 -4.90
C SER A 73 9.67 -5.80 -6.30
N PRO A 74 8.40 -6.12 -6.64
CA PRO A 74 8.06 -6.72 -7.94
C PRO A 74 8.13 -5.73 -9.10
N THR A 75 8.24 -4.44 -8.83
CA THR A 75 8.37 -3.36 -9.81
C THR A 75 8.81 -2.09 -9.11
N ARG A 76 9.28 -1.11 -9.87
CA ARG A 76 9.56 0.20 -9.30
C ARG A 76 8.27 0.91 -8.89
N GLY A 77 8.31 1.61 -7.76
CA GLY A 77 7.13 2.29 -7.27
C GLY A 77 7.33 3.00 -5.95
N LEU A 78 6.22 3.49 -5.41
CA LEU A 78 6.16 4.13 -4.10
C LEU A 78 5.56 3.14 -3.10
N LEU A 79 6.27 2.84 -2.05
CA LEU A 79 5.81 1.98 -0.96
C LEU A 79 4.88 2.79 -0.04
N ILE A 80 3.57 2.55 -0.14
CA ILE A 80 2.57 3.36 0.58
C ILE A 80 2.24 2.84 1.98
N SER A 81 2.51 1.56 2.23
CA SER A 81 2.37 0.97 3.56
C SER A 81 3.28 -0.24 3.72
N THR A 82 3.65 -0.53 4.96
CA THR A 82 4.43 -1.70 5.35
C THR A 82 3.78 -2.39 6.55
N ALA A 83 4.03 -3.71 6.69
CA ALA A 83 3.58 -4.46 7.85
C ALA A 83 4.29 -3.97 9.13
N THR A 84 3.55 -3.94 10.22
CA THR A 84 4.06 -3.58 11.55
C THR A 84 4.23 -4.78 12.48
N HIS A 85 3.70 -5.94 12.07
CA HIS A 85 3.83 -7.17 12.84
C HIS A 85 5.17 -7.83 12.56
N PRO A 86 5.94 -8.20 13.60
CA PRO A 86 7.27 -8.78 13.43
C PRO A 86 7.23 -10.25 13.02
N PHE A 87 6.07 -10.90 13.03
CA PHE A 87 5.90 -12.28 12.63
C PHE A 87 4.94 -12.39 11.46
N VAL A 88 5.34 -13.13 10.43
CA VAL A 88 4.55 -13.33 9.22
C VAL A 88 4.50 -14.81 8.82
N ASN A 89 3.44 -15.20 8.15
CA ASN A 89 3.31 -16.48 7.49
C ASN A 89 3.52 -16.33 5.98
N ALA A 90 3.78 -17.43 5.29
CA ALA A 90 3.76 -17.43 3.83
C ALA A 90 2.43 -16.90 3.31
N GLY A 91 2.46 -16.03 2.28
CA GLY A 91 1.31 -15.35 1.72
C GLY A 91 0.88 -14.07 2.46
N THR A 92 1.43 -13.79 3.65
CA THR A 92 1.08 -12.57 4.39
C THR A 92 1.50 -11.32 3.62
N PRO A 93 0.60 -10.34 3.41
CA PRO A 93 0.97 -9.06 2.79
C PRO A 93 1.87 -8.27 3.74
N ILE A 94 3.06 -7.88 3.26
CA ILE A 94 4.05 -7.15 4.03
C ILE A 94 4.22 -5.70 3.58
N GLY A 95 3.79 -5.38 2.38
CA GLY A 95 3.88 -4.04 1.83
C GLY A 95 2.83 -3.79 0.76
N HIS A 96 2.48 -2.52 0.58
CA HIS A 96 1.56 -2.08 -0.47
C HIS A 96 2.28 -1.08 -1.35
N LEU A 97 2.51 -1.46 -2.60
CA LEU A 97 3.30 -0.72 -3.58
C LEU A 97 2.39 -0.05 -4.60
N LEU A 98 2.69 1.19 -4.90
CA LEU A 98 2.08 1.96 -5.97
C LEU A 98 3.03 1.95 -7.17
N PRO A 99 2.78 1.19 -8.26
CA PRO A 99 3.64 1.17 -9.41
C PRO A 99 3.75 2.55 -10.07
N VAL A 100 4.97 2.99 -10.38
CA VAL A 100 5.23 4.29 -10.98
C VAL A 100 5.86 4.10 -12.36
N THR A 101 5.03 4.19 -13.42
CA THR A 101 5.47 4.09 -14.80
C THR A 101 5.65 5.46 -15.46
N ARG A 102 4.87 6.45 -15.01
CA ARG A 102 4.91 7.85 -15.50
C ARG A 102 5.15 8.80 -14.33
N GLY A 103 5.55 10.01 -14.62
CA GLY A 103 5.74 11.03 -13.58
C GLY A 103 6.91 10.80 -12.63
N VAL A 104 7.79 9.79 -12.88
CA VAL A 104 8.94 9.46 -12.02
C VAL A 104 9.82 10.69 -11.72
N ARG A 105 10.08 11.53 -12.73
CA ARG A 105 10.91 12.74 -12.56
C ARG A 105 10.24 13.74 -11.62
N THR A 106 8.92 13.92 -11.72
CA THR A 106 8.15 14.84 -10.87
C THR A 106 8.11 14.30 -9.45
N LEU A 107 7.84 13.00 -9.30
CA LEU A 107 7.83 12.33 -8.01
C LEU A 107 9.20 12.42 -7.31
N ARG A 108 10.30 12.13 -8.02
CA ARG A 108 11.67 12.21 -7.46
C ARG A 108 12.04 13.60 -6.92
N LYS A 109 11.47 14.66 -7.46
CA LYS A 109 11.66 16.03 -6.91
C LYS A 109 10.97 16.23 -5.55
N ARG A 110 10.06 15.34 -5.17
CA ARG A 110 9.32 15.35 -3.91
C ARG A 110 9.86 14.36 -2.89
N LEU A 111 10.94 13.66 -3.24
CA LEU A 111 11.66 12.77 -2.34
C LEU A 111 12.78 13.53 -1.65
N ASP A 112 13.07 13.14 -0.42
CA ASP A 112 14.27 13.55 0.30
C ASP A 112 15.52 12.80 -0.23
N PRO A 113 16.73 13.09 0.28
CA PRO A 113 17.94 12.38 -0.09
C PRO A 113 17.91 10.88 0.23
N GLU A 114 17.05 10.46 1.15
CA GLU A 114 16.83 9.06 1.56
C GLU A 114 15.80 8.34 0.68
N GLY A 115 15.20 9.06 -0.29
CA GLY A 115 14.20 8.51 -1.21
C GLY A 115 12.78 8.44 -0.63
N CYS A 116 12.51 9.08 0.50
CA CYS A 116 11.19 9.15 1.10
C CYS A 116 10.42 10.39 0.65
N LEU A 117 9.09 10.29 0.56
CA LEU A 117 8.23 11.43 0.25
C LEU A 117 8.33 12.50 1.34
N VAL A 118 8.70 13.71 0.92
CA VAL A 118 8.69 14.88 1.80
C VAL A 118 7.25 15.31 2.04
N THR A 119 6.72 14.95 3.19
CA THR A 119 5.36 15.32 3.61
C THR A 119 5.31 16.65 4.35
N SER A 120 6.47 17.15 4.79
CA SER A 120 6.63 18.47 5.45
C SER A 120 7.71 19.28 4.74
N GLY A 121 7.48 20.57 4.56
CA GLY A 121 8.52 21.47 4.04
C GLY A 121 9.72 21.52 5.00
N SER A 122 10.94 21.49 4.45
CA SER A 122 12.21 21.61 5.20
C SER A 122 12.31 22.90 6.02
N ASP A 123 11.43 23.86 5.77
CA ASP A 123 11.48 25.22 6.31
C ASP A 123 10.43 25.48 7.42
N GLY A 124 9.85 24.40 7.99
CA GLY A 124 8.81 24.52 9.00
C GLY A 124 7.45 24.96 8.45
N GLU A 125 7.32 25.12 7.14
CA GLU A 125 6.03 25.34 6.50
C GLU A 125 5.15 24.09 6.60
N PRO A 126 3.86 24.25 6.86
CA PRO A 126 2.95 23.12 6.93
C PRO A 126 2.89 22.40 5.56
N PRO A 127 2.69 21.07 5.54
CA PRO A 127 2.62 20.28 4.30
C PRO A 127 1.36 20.56 3.46
N TRP A 128 0.59 21.58 3.80
CA TRP A 128 -0.65 22.04 3.14
C TRP A 128 -0.63 23.53 2.92
N ARG A 129 -1.31 23.97 1.87
CA ARG A 129 -1.53 25.39 1.54
C ARG A 129 -3.01 25.74 1.69
N GLU A 130 -3.31 27.00 1.99
CA GLU A 130 -4.69 27.47 2.19
C GLU A 130 -5.35 27.91 0.88
N ASP A 131 -4.60 28.41 -0.12
CA ASP A 131 -5.16 29.14 -1.28
C ASP A 131 -4.58 28.79 -2.66
N GLU A 132 -3.85 27.69 -2.82
CA GLU A 132 -3.25 27.35 -4.12
C GLU A 132 -3.81 26.04 -4.70
N ASP A 133 -3.75 25.91 -6.02
CA ASP A 133 -4.08 24.70 -6.73
C ASP A 133 -3.19 23.55 -6.29
N VAL A 134 -3.81 22.40 -5.98
CA VAL A 134 -3.10 21.18 -5.59
C VAL A 134 -2.47 20.59 -6.84
N GLU A 135 -1.16 20.36 -6.81
CA GLU A 135 -0.46 19.70 -7.90
C GLU A 135 -0.87 18.21 -7.93
N ASP A 136 -1.47 17.77 -9.03
CA ASP A 136 -1.81 16.36 -9.25
C ASP A 136 -0.69 15.64 -10.00
N ILE A 137 -0.02 14.71 -9.33
CA ILE A 137 1.03 13.88 -9.92
C ILE A 137 0.41 12.55 -10.35
N SER A 138 0.13 12.42 -11.65
CA SER A 138 -0.34 11.14 -12.19
C SER A 138 0.83 10.19 -12.36
N VAL A 139 0.80 9.06 -11.66
CA VAL A 139 1.81 8.00 -11.72
C VAL A 139 1.30 6.74 -12.42
N ALA A 140 0.04 6.76 -12.88
CA ALA A 140 -0.61 5.61 -13.47
C ALA A 140 0.01 5.20 -14.80
N GLY A 141 0.43 3.96 -14.87
CA GLY A 141 0.56 3.16 -16.09
C GLY A 141 -0.15 1.86 -15.83
N GLU A 142 -0.75 1.27 -16.86
CA GLU A 142 -1.28 -0.08 -16.74
C GLU A 142 -0.13 -1.02 -16.38
N TRP A 143 -0.18 -1.57 -15.16
CA TRP A 143 0.69 -2.67 -14.79
C TRP A 143 0.15 -3.92 -15.48
N SER A 144 0.85 -4.41 -16.50
CA SER A 144 0.48 -5.61 -17.26
C SER A 144 0.97 -6.92 -16.61
N GLY A 145 1.63 -6.82 -15.47
CA GLY A 145 1.94 -7.98 -14.63
C GLY A 145 0.67 -8.52 -14.02
N GLY A 146 0.36 -9.80 -14.25
CA GLY A 146 -0.82 -10.45 -13.69
C GLY A 146 -0.89 -10.21 -12.19
N SER A 147 -2.06 -9.86 -11.67
CA SER A 147 -2.26 -9.76 -10.23
C SER A 147 -1.88 -11.10 -9.61
N PRO A 148 -0.96 -11.16 -8.64
CA PRO A 148 -0.72 -12.39 -7.90
C PRO A 148 -1.99 -12.92 -7.22
N ASP A 149 -2.98 -12.03 -7.02
CA ASP A 149 -4.26 -12.35 -6.40
C ASP A 149 -5.27 -12.98 -7.38
N ALA A 150 -4.98 -13.00 -8.69
CA ALA A 150 -5.88 -13.58 -9.69
C ALA A 150 -5.91 -15.13 -9.65
N GLU A 151 -4.92 -15.75 -9.04
CA GLU A 151 -4.81 -17.21 -8.98
C GLU A 151 -5.38 -17.83 -7.70
N TRP A 152 -5.58 -17.03 -6.64
CA TRP A 152 -6.07 -17.53 -5.34
C TRP A 152 -7.58 -17.40 -5.13
N GLY A 153 -8.33 -16.86 -6.11
CA GLY A 153 -9.78 -16.56 -6.00
C GLY A 153 -10.71 -17.52 -6.73
N ARG A 154 -10.23 -18.54 -7.44
CA ARG A 154 -11.09 -19.56 -8.04
C ARG A 154 -11.03 -20.84 -7.24
N ASN A 155 -11.83 -20.89 -6.21
CA ASN A 155 -12.28 -22.15 -5.65
C ASN A 155 -13.31 -22.73 -6.65
N GLU A 156 -12.84 -23.54 -7.61
CA GLU A 156 -13.71 -24.35 -8.46
C GLU A 156 -14.26 -25.48 -7.59
N GLY A 157 -15.34 -25.22 -6.89
CA GLY A 157 -15.93 -26.23 -6.01
C GLY A 157 -17.17 -25.81 -5.25
N ASP A 158 -17.96 -24.87 -5.80
CA ASP A 158 -19.32 -24.65 -5.28
C ASP A 158 -20.34 -24.83 -6.40
N SER A 159 -20.42 -26.07 -6.90
CA SER A 159 -21.63 -26.57 -7.52
C SER A 159 -22.55 -26.99 -6.39
N ALA A 160 -23.32 -26.03 -5.87
CA ALA A 160 -24.48 -26.32 -5.04
C ALA A 160 -25.51 -26.97 -5.93
N ASP A 161 -25.54 -28.29 -5.94
CA ASP A 161 -26.73 -29.05 -6.28
C ASP A 161 -27.74 -28.79 -5.18
N ASP A 162 -28.64 -27.83 -5.43
CA ASP A 162 -29.92 -27.68 -4.71
C ASP A 162 -30.78 -28.90 -4.97
N GLU A 163 -30.54 -30.01 -4.26
CA GLU A 163 -31.55 -31.02 -4.07
C GLU A 163 -32.48 -30.60 -2.91
N ALA A 164 -33.65 -30.18 -3.31
CA ALA A 164 -34.80 -29.98 -2.44
C ALA A 164 -35.08 -31.26 -1.65
N GLY A 165 -34.64 -31.27 -0.39
CA GLY A 165 -35.04 -32.29 0.60
C GLY A 165 -36.46 -32.04 1.06
N GLU A 166 -37.34 -32.97 0.69
CA GLU A 166 -38.74 -33.08 1.19
C GLU A 166 -38.77 -33.04 2.72
N ALA A 167 -39.62 -32.20 3.24
CA ALA A 167 -39.97 -32.13 4.65
C ALA A 167 -40.62 -33.43 5.11
N ASP A 168 -40.03 -34.11 6.08
CA ASP A 168 -40.62 -35.26 6.81
C ASP A 168 -41.64 -34.72 7.83
N PRO A 169 -42.94 -35.08 7.73
CA PRO A 169 -44.01 -34.55 8.59
C PRO A 169 -44.28 -35.45 9.82
N ASN A 170 -43.25 -35.83 10.56
CA ASN A 170 -43.53 -36.71 11.71
C ASN A 170 -42.75 -36.31 12.97
N TRP A 171 -43.16 -35.17 13.59
CA TRP A 171 -42.86 -34.86 14.98
C TRP A 171 -44.20 -34.71 15.73
N ALA A 172 -44.64 -35.81 16.34
CA ALA A 172 -45.62 -35.82 17.42
C ALA A 172 -44.91 -36.28 18.70
#